data_bcd391e682e3513a718085639f181cbf
#
_entry.id   bcd391e682e3513a718085639f181cbf
#
_cell.length_a   1.000
_cell.length_b   1.000
_cell.length_c   1.000
_cell.angle_alpha   90.00
_cell.angle_beta   90.00
_cell.angle_gamma   90.00
#
_symmetry.space_group_name_H-M   'P 1'
#
loop_
_entity.id
_entity.type
_entity.pdbx_description
1 polymer ?
#
loop_
_entity_poly.entity_id
_entity_poly.type
_entity_poly.pdbx_seq_one_letter_code
_entity_poly.pdbx_strand_id
1 'polypeptide(L)'
;MKRIILFLVAAIVVTGLLIKKPQMTWKQSILKAAYPIIMFVGKLTGQSKNILANKNQSKPNQSFYDLQAIKNNGDTLHFSELKGKKVLLVNTASDCGYTGQYEELEKLHQQFGKDLVVIGFPANDFKDQEKKSDADIAAFCKVNYGVSFQLMKKGQVIKGANQQSVYQWLTDP
;
A
#
# COMPACT_ATOMS: atom_id res chain seq x y z
N MET A 1 -26.15 6.77 -22.70
CA MET A 1 -25.40 6.65 -21.42
C MET A 1 -25.49 5.25 -20.80
N LYS A 2 -26.68 4.70 -20.48
CA LYS A 2 -26.82 3.37 -19.84
C LYS A 2 -26.12 2.22 -20.58
N ARG A 3 -26.22 2.16 -21.92
CA ARG A 3 -25.56 1.12 -22.75
C ARG A 3 -24.03 1.21 -22.68
N ILE A 4 -23.45 2.43 -22.70
CA ILE A 4 -21.99 2.63 -22.60
C ILE A 4 -21.48 2.17 -21.24
N ILE A 5 -22.20 2.50 -20.17
CA ILE A 5 -21.85 2.05 -18.80
C ILE A 5 -21.89 0.51 -18.74
N LEU A 6 -22.91 -0.11 -19.32
CA LEU A 6 -23.04 -1.57 -19.34
C LEU A 6 -21.87 -2.23 -20.10
N PHE A 7 -21.46 -1.69 -21.26
CA PHE A 7 -20.29 -2.18 -21.99
C PHE A 7 -18.98 -2.02 -21.19
N LEU A 8 -18.79 -0.89 -20.50
CA LEU A 8 -17.60 -0.67 -19.66
C LEU A 8 -17.56 -1.66 -18.50
N VAL A 9 -18.69 -1.88 -17.83
CA VAL A 9 -18.76 -2.87 -16.72
C VAL A 9 -18.49 -4.28 -17.25
N ALA A 10 -19.09 -4.66 -18.37
CA ALA A 10 -18.83 -5.96 -19.00
C ALA A 10 -17.36 -6.13 -19.38
N ALA A 11 -16.74 -5.10 -19.97
CA ALA A 11 -15.32 -5.11 -20.31
C ALA A 11 -14.42 -5.30 -19.07
N ILE A 12 -14.70 -4.60 -17.97
CA ILE A 12 -13.96 -4.75 -16.70
C ILE A 12 -14.09 -6.19 -16.18
N VAL A 13 -15.29 -6.75 -16.18
CA VAL A 13 -15.53 -8.13 -15.71
C VAL A 13 -14.76 -9.12 -16.58
N VAL A 14 -14.87 -9.03 -17.91
CA VAL A 14 -14.16 -9.92 -18.84
C VAL A 14 -12.64 -9.79 -18.66
N THR A 15 -12.12 -8.57 -18.57
CA THR A 15 -10.70 -8.35 -18.31
C THR A 15 -10.29 -8.94 -16.95
N GLY A 16 -11.11 -8.75 -15.91
CA GLY A 16 -10.88 -9.35 -14.60
C GLY A 16 -10.81 -10.88 -14.64
N LEU A 17 -11.63 -11.52 -15.48
CA LEU A 17 -11.59 -12.98 -15.72
C LEU A 17 -10.27 -13.40 -16.38
N LEU A 18 -9.81 -12.66 -17.36
CA LEU A 18 -8.60 -12.97 -18.13
C LEU A 18 -7.31 -12.79 -17.31
N ILE A 19 -7.26 -11.80 -16.42
CA ILE A 19 -6.05 -11.51 -15.61
C ILE A 19 -6.04 -12.20 -14.25
N LYS A 20 -7.07 -13.00 -13.93
CA LYS A 20 -7.15 -13.70 -12.65
C LYS A 20 -5.99 -14.69 -12.49
N LYS A 21 -5.22 -14.52 -11.43
CA LYS A 21 -4.16 -15.44 -11.03
C LYS A 21 -4.65 -16.37 -9.89
N PRO A 22 -3.99 -17.54 -9.67
CA PRO A 22 -4.39 -18.49 -8.62
C PRO A 22 -4.50 -17.87 -7.22
N GLN A 23 -3.64 -16.93 -6.90
CA GLN A 23 -3.61 -16.22 -5.60
C GLN A 23 -4.64 -15.08 -5.47
N MET A 24 -5.43 -14.82 -6.52
CA MET A 24 -6.43 -13.75 -6.53
C MET A 24 -7.85 -14.27 -6.34
N THR A 25 -8.62 -13.59 -5.50
CA THR A 25 -10.08 -13.71 -5.51
C THR A 25 -10.67 -13.01 -6.74
N TRP A 26 -11.92 -13.33 -7.10
CA TRP A 26 -12.64 -12.63 -8.18
C TRP A 26 -12.75 -11.12 -7.92
N LYS A 27 -12.98 -10.72 -6.66
CA LYS A 27 -13.02 -9.33 -6.26
C LYS A 27 -11.70 -8.62 -6.56
N GLN A 28 -10.57 -9.21 -6.18
CA GLN A 28 -9.24 -8.65 -6.42
C GLN A 28 -8.93 -8.52 -7.91
N SER A 29 -9.31 -9.51 -8.71
CA SER A 29 -9.11 -9.49 -10.15
C SER A 29 -9.91 -8.37 -10.83
N ILE A 30 -11.18 -8.20 -10.45
CA ILE A 30 -12.03 -7.12 -10.95
C ILE A 30 -11.48 -5.75 -10.52
N LEU A 31 -11.04 -5.61 -9.27
CA LEU A 31 -10.43 -4.36 -8.79
C LEU A 31 -9.15 -4.02 -9.54
N LYS A 32 -8.31 -5.02 -9.86
CA LYS A 32 -7.12 -4.83 -10.69
C LYS A 32 -7.49 -4.35 -12.10
N ALA A 33 -8.50 -4.94 -12.73
CA ALA A 33 -8.99 -4.51 -14.03
C ALA A 33 -9.59 -3.09 -14.01
N ALA A 34 -10.27 -2.73 -12.92
CA ALA A 34 -10.89 -1.41 -12.75
C ALA A 34 -9.88 -0.31 -12.36
N TYR A 35 -8.68 -0.66 -11.89
CA TYR A 35 -7.70 0.28 -11.34
C TYR A 35 -7.41 1.50 -12.24
N PRO A 36 -7.17 1.38 -13.56
CA PRO A 36 -6.92 2.55 -14.42
C PRO A 36 -8.09 3.55 -14.42
N ILE A 37 -9.32 3.03 -14.36
CA ILE A 37 -10.54 3.86 -14.33
C ILE A 37 -10.67 4.54 -12.95
N ILE A 38 -10.40 3.81 -11.87
CA ILE A 38 -10.39 4.36 -10.49
C ILE A 38 -9.40 5.51 -10.41
N MET A 39 -8.19 5.34 -10.93
CA MET A 39 -7.15 6.38 -10.93
C MET A 39 -7.55 7.59 -11.78
N PHE A 40 -8.13 7.37 -12.94
CA PHE A 40 -8.61 8.45 -13.82
C PHE A 40 -9.71 9.28 -13.14
N VAL A 41 -10.71 8.63 -12.54
CA VAL A 41 -11.80 9.31 -11.81
C VAL A 41 -11.24 10.04 -10.59
N GLY A 42 -10.35 9.43 -9.81
CA GLY A 42 -9.71 10.06 -8.65
C GLY A 42 -8.94 11.33 -9.02
N LYS A 43 -8.26 11.32 -10.19
CA LYS A 43 -7.57 12.50 -10.72
C LYS A 43 -8.56 13.62 -11.12
N LEU A 44 -9.69 13.28 -11.74
CA LEU A 44 -10.71 14.25 -12.12
C LEU A 44 -11.42 14.88 -10.91
N THR A 45 -11.67 14.08 -9.87
CA THR A 45 -12.36 14.54 -8.64
C THR A 45 -11.45 15.26 -7.65
N GLY A 46 -10.15 15.33 -7.95
CA GLY A 46 -9.16 15.99 -7.08
C GLY A 46 -8.94 15.28 -5.74
N GLN A 47 -9.26 14.00 -5.65
CA GLN A 47 -9.15 13.20 -4.43
C GLN A 47 -7.70 13.07 -3.91
N SER A 48 -6.70 13.42 -4.74
CA SER A 48 -5.28 13.41 -4.41
C SER A 48 -4.74 14.72 -3.81
N LYS A 49 -5.61 15.68 -3.43
CA LYS A 49 -5.19 17.02 -3.00
C LYS A 49 -4.84 17.15 -1.52
N ASN A 50 -5.05 16.13 -0.71
CA ASN A 50 -4.79 16.18 0.72
C ASN A 50 -3.34 15.78 1.03
N ILE A 51 -2.40 16.61 0.59
CA ILE A 51 -0.98 16.46 0.97
C ILE A 51 -0.76 17.31 2.23
N LEU A 52 -0.46 16.64 3.33
CA LEU A 52 0.05 17.25 4.54
C LEU A 52 1.57 17.33 4.46
N ALA A 53 2.12 18.47 4.78
CA ALA A 53 3.57 18.69 4.82
C ALA A 53 3.95 19.40 6.11
N ASN A 54 5.08 19.04 6.69
CA ASN A 54 5.66 19.74 7.83
C ASN A 54 6.25 21.08 7.38
N LYS A 55 5.37 22.05 7.06
CA LYS A 55 5.75 23.37 6.58
C LYS A 55 6.50 24.19 7.63
N ASN A 56 6.21 23.95 8.90
CA ASN A 56 6.79 24.66 10.03
C ASN A 56 8.12 24.06 10.48
N GLN A 57 8.59 23.00 9.82
CA GLN A 57 9.80 22.27 10.18
C GLN A 57 9.82 21.85 11.66
N SER A 58 8.66 21.53 12.22
CA SER A 58 8.53 21.05 13.59
C SER A 58 9.39 19.80 13.78
N LYS A 59 10.15 19.79 14.87
CA LYS A 59 10.99 18.63 15.20
C LYS A 59 10.14 17.62 15.97
N PRO A 60 10.16 16.33 15.59
CA PRO A 60 9.49 15.29 16.35
C PRO A 60 10.17 15.07 17.69
N ASN A 61 9.43 14.61 18.68
CA ASN A 61 9.93 14.31 20.03
C ASN A 61 10.97 13.18 20.03
N GLN A 62 10.89 12.29 19.03
CA GLN A 62 11.82 11.17 18.83
C GLN A 62 12.33 11.16 17.40
N SER A 63 13.59 10.79 17.21
CA SER A 63 14.14 10.63 15.86
C SER A 63 13.45 9.49 15.12
N PHE A 64 13.16 9.67 13.83
CA PHE A 64 12.69 8.61 12.92
C PHE A 64 13.63 7.39 12.94
N TYR A 65 14.92 7.63 13.08
CA TYR A 65 15.95 6.58 13.04
C TYR A 65 16.07 5.77 14.35
N ASP A 66 15.36 6.18 15.41
CA ASP A 66 15.27 5.43 16.66
C ASP A 66 14.08 4.46 16.66
N LEU A 67 13.27 4.50 15.62
CA LEU A 67 12.13 3.59 15.45
C LEU A 67 12.58 2.21 14.98
N GLN A 68 11.71 1.25 15.21
CA GLN A 68 11.82 -0.10 14.67
C GLN A 68 10.45 -0.67 14.33
N ALA A 69 10.40 -1.63 13.43
CA ALA A 69 9.18 -2.32 13.06
C ALA A 69 9.46 -3.80 12.76
N ILE A 70 8.50 -4.66 13.03
CA ILE A 70 8.61 -6.09 12.73
C ILE A 70 8.28 -6.31 11.25
N LYS A 71 9.16 -7.00 10.53
CA LYS A 71 8.95 -7.45 9.16
C LYS A 71 7.93 -8.58 9.12
N ASN A 72 7.33 -8.80 7.97
CA ASN A 72 6.35 -9.88 7.76
C ASN A 72 6.90 -11.29 7.97
N ASN A 73 8.23 -11.47 7.96
CA ASN A 73 8.91 -12.73 8.25
C ASN A 73 9.29 -12.91 9.74
N GLY A 74 8.98 -11.92 10.59
CA GLY A 74 9.26 -11.92 12.02
C GLY A 74 10.55 -11.21 12.42
N ASP A 75 11.45 -10.88 11.50
CA ASP A 75 12.67 -10.11 11.78
C ASP A 75 12.34 -8.67 12.18
N THR A 76 13.27 -7.99 12.82
CA THR A 76 13.15 -6.56 13.14
C THR A 76 13.88 -5.73 12.09
N LEU A 77 13.23 -4.67 11.59
CA LEU A 77 13.86 -3.59 10.86
C LEU A 77 14.16 -2.45 11.81
N HIS A 78 15.42 -2.13 12.01
CA HIS A 78 15.84 -0.92 12.71
C HIS A 78 15.92 0.24 11.73
N PHE A 79 15.22 1.34 11.99
CA PHE A 79 15.18 2.46 11.05
C PHE A 79 16.51 3.22 10.95
N SER A 80 17.42 2.99 11.89
CA SER A 80 18.82 3.41 11.79
C SER A 80 19.51 2.90 10.50
N GLU A 81 19.09 1.74 9.99
CA GLU A 81 19.59 1.15 8.73
C GLU A 81 19.16 1.96 7.48
N LEU A 82 18.18 2.84 7.64
CA LEU A 82 17.63 3.67 6.56
C LEU A 82 18.32 5.03 6.43
N LYS A 83 19.32 5.32 7.29
CA LYS A 83 20.05 6.60 7.26
C LYS A 83 20.64 6.86 5.87
N GLY A 84 20.53 8.12 5.43
CA GLY A 84 21.04 8.56 4.13
C GLY A 84 20.14 8.24 2.94
N LYS A 85 18.99 7.55 3.15
CA LYS A 85 18.03 7.22 2.10
C LYS A 85 16.71 7.98 2.28
N LYS A 86 16.03 8.25 1.19
CA LYS A 86 14.61 8.63 1.23
C LYS A 86 13.80 7.40 1.62
N VAL A 87 12.75 7.58 2.42
CA VAL A 87 11.89 6.47 2.86
C VAL A 87 10.46 6.77 2.49
N LEU A 88 9.84 5.84 1.76
CA LEU A 88 8.42 5.87 1.43
C LEU A 88 7.71 4.79 2.24
N LEU A 89 6.94 5.21 3.24
CA LEU A 89 6.08 4.34 4.03
C LEU A 89 4.68 4.32 3.40
N VAL A 90 4.17 3.14 3.08
CA VAL A 90 2.89 2.97 2.40
C VAL A 90 1.99 2.05 3.20
N ASN A 91 0.80 2.55 3.57
CA ASN A 91 -0.24 1.68 4.09
C ASN A 91 -0.84 0.85 2.96
N THR A 92 -0.94 -0.45 3.14
CA THR A 92 -1.33 -1.41 2.11
C THR A 92 -2.46 -2.34 2.55
N ALA A 93 -3.22 -2.85 1.56
CA ALA A 93 -4.23 -3.88 1.79
C ALA A 93 -4.49 -4.69 0.50
N SER A 94 -4.71 -6.01 0.62
CA SER A 94 -4.89 -6.92 -0.52
C SER A 94 -6.25 -6.78 -1.24
N ASP A 95 -7.30 -6.34 -0.55
CA ASP A 95 -8.66 -6.23 -1.09
C ASP A 95 -9.07 -4.77 -1.38
N CYS A 96 -8.09 -3.89 -1.54
CA CYS A 96 -8.28 -2.47 -1.83
C CYS A 96 -8.47 -2.22 -3.33
N GLY A 97 -9.27 -1.21 -3.71
CA GLY A 97 -9.41 -0.76 -5.11
C GLY A 97 -8.11 -0.19 -5.68
N TYR A 98 -7.15 0.16 -4.83
CA TYR A 98 -5.85 0.72 -5.21
C TYR A 98 -4.72 -0.32 -5.24
N THR A 99 -5.01 -1.63 -5.18
CA THR A 99 -3.96 -2.68 -5.23
C THR A 99 -3.11 -2.63 -6.51
N GLY A 100 -3.60 -2.04 -7.59
CA GLY A 100 -2.80 -1.79 -8.79
C GLY A 100 -1.56 -0.92 -8.55
N GLN A 101 -1.56 -0.08 -7.51
CA GLN A 101 -0.39 0.73 -7.13
C GLN A 101 0.82 -0.11 -6.71
N TYR A 102 0.65 -1.36 -6.33
CA TYR A 102 1.79 -2.24 -6.02
C TYR A 102 2.77 -2.36 -7.20
N GLU A 103 2.27 -2.39 -8.45
CA GLU A 103 3.13 -2.44 -9.64
C GLU A 103 3.93 -1.14 -9.82
N GLU A 104 3.32 0.01 -9.51
CA GLU A 104 3.97 1.33 -9.57
C GLU A 104 5.01 1.48 -8.45
N LEU A 105 4.68 1.05 -7.24
CA LEU A 105 5.58 1.05 -6.09
C LEU A 105 6.79 0.13 -6.33
N GLU A 106 6.56 -1.04 -6.93
CA GLU A 106 7.64 -1.96 -7.29
C GLU A 106 8.57 -1.38 -8.34
N LYS A 107 8.04 -0.74 -9.38
CA LYS A 107 8.85 -0.02 -10.38
C LYS A 107 9.69 1.08 -9.72
N LEU A 108 9.09 1.84 -8.80
CA LEU A 108 9.79 2.87 -8.05
C LEU A 108 10.91 2.28 -7.19
N HIS A 109 10.63 1.17 -6.50
CA HIS A 109 11.62 0.44 -5.71
C HIS A 109 12.81 -0.04 -6.56
N GLN A 110 12.53 -0.67 -7.70
CA GLN A 110 13.57 -1.18 -8.61
C GLN A 110 14.41 -0.06 -9.23
N GLN A 111 13.76 1.02 -9.64
CA GLN A 111 14.44 2.13 -10.31
C GLN A 111 15.30 2.96 -9.37
N PHE A 112 14.87 3.18 -8.13
CA PHE A 112 15.49 4.11 -7.17
C PHE A 112 16.00 3.43 -5.90
N GLY A 113 16.07 2.11 -5.83
CA GLY A 113 16.41 1.37 -4.61
C GLY A 113 17.75 1.69 -3.96
N LYS A 114 18.66 2.39 -4.67
CA LYS A 114 19.89 2.92 -4.10
C LYS A 114 19.64 4.09 -3.14
N ASP A 115 18.69 4.98 -3.48
CA ASP A 115 18.43 6.24 -2.80
C ASP A 115 17.07 6.29 -2.10
N LEU A 116 16.16 5.37 -2.46
CA LEU A 116 14.79 5.29 -1.95
C LEU A 116 14.48 3.89 -1.42
N VAL A 117 14.00 3.82 -0.19
CA VAL A 117 13.46 2.58 0.39
C VAL A 117 11.94 2.67 0.42
N VAL A 118 11.26 1.71 -0.20
CA VAL A 118 9.81 1.54 -0.12
C VAL A 118 9.50 0.49 0.93
N ILE A 119 8.58 0.79 1.85
CA ILE A 119 8.18 -0.11 2.93
C ILE A 119 6.65 -0.15 3.00
N GLY A 120 6.07 -1.34 2.81
CA GLY A 120 4.64 -1.56 2.91
C GLY A 120 4.21 -1.95 4.31
N PHE A 121 3.17 -1.32 4.82
CA PHE A 121 2.54 -1.60 6.11
C PHE A 121 1.12 -2.13 5.89
N PRO A 122 0.92 -3.46 5.87
CA PRO A 122 -0.42 -4.02 5.75
C PRO A 122 -1.29 -3.67 6.96
N ALA A 123 -2.53 -3.23 6.70
CA ALA A 123 -3.48 -2.89 7.77
C ALA A 123 -4.91 -3.23 7.37
N ASN A 124 -5.68 -3.74 8.35
CA ASN A 124 -7.09 -4.08 8.19
C ASN A 124 -8.05 -2.99 8.68
N ASP A 125 -7.53 -1.82 9.04
CA ASP A 125 -8.29 -0.74 9.69
C ASP A 125 -9.30 -0.06 8.76
N PHE A 126 -9.16 -0.24 7.44
CA PHE A 126 -10.00 0.40 6.44
C PHE A 126 -10.90 -0.61 5.75
N LYS A 127 -12.18 -0.66 6.17
CA LYS A 127 -13.23 -1.49 5.53
C LYS A 127 -12.88 -2.99 5.45
N ASP A 128 -12.13 -3.53 6.40
CA ASP A 128 -11.73 -4.94 6.45
C ASP A 128 -11.06 -5.44 5.15
N GLN A 129 -10.17 -4.64 4.57
CA GLN A 129 -9.54 -4.94 3.28
C GLN A 129 -8.26 -5.78 3.39
N GLU A 130 -7.82 -6.15 4.61
CA GLU A 130 -6.63 -6.99 4.82
C GLU A 130 -6.87 -8.06 5.89
N LYS A 131 -7.62 -9.10 5.55
CA LYS A 131 -7.96 -10.21 6.47
C LYS A 131 -6.92 -11.34 6.48
N LYS A 132 -5.97 -11.32 5.52
CA LYS A 132 -5.00 -12.40 5.33
C LYS A 132 -3.94 -12.43 6.43
N SER A 133 -3.27 -13.58 6.57
CA SER A 133 -2.03 -13.71 7.33
C SER A 133 -0.88 -12.97 6.67
N ASP A 134 0.19 -12.68 7.42
CA ASP A 134 1.39 -12.03 6.86
C ASP A 134 2.02 -12.84 5.72
N ALA A 135 2.01 -14.18 5.83
CA ALA A 135 2.50 -15.07 4.78
C ALA A 135 1.64 -15.00 3.50
N ASP A 136 0.31 -14.99 3.64
CA ASP A 136 -0.61 -14.88 2.51
C ASP A 136 -0.55 -13.51 1.85
N ILE A 137 -0.34 -12.43 2.63
CA ILE A 137 -0.12 -11.07 2.12
C ILE A 137 1.14 -11.04 1.27
N ALA A 138 2.25 -11.60 1.78
CA ALA A 138 3.51 -11.65 1.05
C ALA A 138 3.38 -12.44 -0.26
N ALA A 139 2.75 -13.62 -0.20
CA ALA A 139 2.49 -14.44 -1.37
C ALA A 139 1.62 -13.71 -2.41
N PHE A 140 0.54 -13.07 -1.96
CA PHE A 140 -0.35 -12.27 -2.81
C PHE A 140 0.39 -11.13 -3.51
N CYS A 141 1.17 -10.34 -2.78
CA CYS A 141 1.91 -9.21 -3.32
C CYS A 141 2.96 -9.67 -4.34
N LYS A 142 3.74 -10.71 -4.01
CA LYS A 142 4.79 -11.26 -4.87
C LYS A 142 4.22 -11.85 -6.16
N VAL A 143 3.23 -12.75 -6.05
CA VAL A 143 2.69 -13.50 -7.20
C VAL A 143 1.90 -12.60 -8.15
N ASN A 144 1.13 -11.65 -7.62
CA ASN A 144 0.20 -10.87 -8.42
C ASN A 144 0.79 -9.56 -8.95
N TYR A 145 1.78 -8.98 -8.23
CA TYR A 145 2.33 -7.66 -8.54
C TYR A 145 3.86 -7.63 -8.60
N GLY A 146 4.52 -8.77 -8.35
CA GLY A 146 5.98 -8.87 -8.38
C GLY A 146 6.69 -8.14 -7.23
N VAL A 147 5.97 -7.78 -6.16
CA VAL A 147 6.51 -7.00 -5.05
C VAL A 147 7.75 -7.66 -4.46
N SER A 148 8.83 -6.91 -4.43
CA SER A 148 10.12 -7.25 -3.82
C SER A 148 10.54 -6.29 -2.71
N PHE A 149 9.91 -5.12 -2.59
CA PHE A 149 10.15 -4.21 -1.48
C PHE A 149 9.65 -4.79 -0.15
N GLN A 150 10.20 -4.29 0.96
CA GLN A 150 9.92 -4.82 2.29
C GLN A 150 8.48 -4.60 2.73
N LEU A 151 7.81 -5.69 3.12
CA LEU A 151 6.52 -5.65 3.82
C LEU A 151 6.75 -5.83 5.33
N MET A 152 6.03 -5.05 6.12
CA MET A 152 5.99 -5.19 7.58
C MET A 152 4.89 -6.16 8.01
N LYS A 153 4.98 -6.61 9.25
CA LYS A 153 3.91 -7.37 9.91
C LYS A 153 2.63 -6.54 9.92
N LYS A 154 1.52 -7.18 9.57
CA LYS A 154 0.21 -6.55 9.61
C LYS A 154 -0.09 -5.99 11.00
N GLY A 155 -0.58 -4.75 11.06
CA GLY A 155 -0.88 -4.09 12.32
C GLY A 155 -1.83 -2.93 12.17
N GLN A 156 -2.17 -2.27 13.28
CA GLN A 156 -3.04 -1.11 13.32
C GLN A 156 -2.27 0.15 12.94
N VAL A 157 -2.84 0.94 12.02
CA VAL A 157 -2.25 2.21 11.57
C VAL A 157 -3.07 3.43 12.00
N ILE A 158 -4.36 3.24 12.33
CA ILE A 158 -5.21 4.29 12.87
C ILE A 158 -4.89 4.55 14.36
N LYS A 159 -5.15 5.79 14.83
CA LYS A 159 -4.93 6.17 16.25
C LYS A 159 -5.69 5.24 17.18
N GLY A 160 -5.00 4.77 18.23
CA GLY A 160 -5.54 3.87 19.26
C GLY A 160 -4.45 3.19 20.04
N ALA A 161 -4.83 2.43 21.08
CA ALA A 161 -3.88 1.77 22.01
C ALA A 161 -2.92 0.80 21.30
N ASN A 162 -3.34 0.17 20.20
CA ASN A 162 -2.55 -0.83 19.48
C ASN A 162 -1.92 -0.27 18.18
N GLN A 163 -1.92 1.06 17.99
CA GLN A 163 -1.29 1.69 16.83
C GLN A 163 0.21 1.38 16.80
N GLN A 164 0.71 0.97 15.64
CA GLN A 164 2.14 0.71 15.44
C GLN A 164 2.96 1.98 15.72
N SER A 165 4.13 1.85 16.37
CA SER A 165 4.99 2.98 16.80
C SER A 165 5.36 3.94 15.65
N VAL A 166 5.57 3.40 14.45
CA VAL A 166 5.85 4.19 13.24
C VAL A 166 4.68 5.12 12.90
N TYR A 167 3.44 4.63 13.02
CA TYR A 167 2.25 5.42 12.75
C TYR A 167 1.91 6.36 13.91
N GLN A 168 2.24 5.99 15.16
CA GLN A 168 2.20 6.93 16.29
C GLN A 168 3.10 8.13 15.98
N TRP A 169 4.34 7.87 15.59
CA TRP A 169 5.30 8.93 15.22
C TRP A 169 4.83 9.79 14.04
N LEU A 170 4.27 9.17 12.98
CA LEU A 170 3.77 9.90 11.80
C LEU A 170 2.53 10.78 12.08
N THR A 171 1.74 10.43 13.10
CA THR A 171 0.48 11.09 13.44
C THR A 171 0.56 11.86 14.76
N ASP A 172 1.74 11.96 15.36
CA ASP A 172 2.02 12.83 16.49
C ASP A 172 1.89 14.30 16.04
N PRO A 173 1.11 15.15 16.76
CA PRO A 173 0.80 16.52 16.36
C PRO A 173 2.01 17.48 16.44
#